data_deea28d5624ee2e1cb9690562ba25f09
#
_entry.id   deea28d5624ee2e1cb9690562ba25f09
#
_cell.length_a   1.000
_cell.length_b   1.000
_cell.length_c   1.000
_cell.angle_alpha   90.00
_cell.angle_beta   90.00
_cell.angle_gamma   90.00
#
_symmetry.space_group_name_H-M   'P 1'
#
loop_
_entity.id
_entity.type
_entity.pdbx_description
1 polymer ?
#
loop_
_entity_poly.entity_id
_entity_poly.type
_entity_poly.pdbx_seq_one_letter_code
_entity_poly.pdbx_strand_id
1 'polypeptide(L)'
;MQLWIAEKPSVAKAICAELGIVKKGAGFNECKGGNTVTWCFGHLLEQAGPDAYTPDDVPVTKKGGKIWRMQDLPIFPSVWKLNVKPDKGVKAQLRTIKLLLSQADSIVNCGDPDREGQLLVDEILEFYKCRKPVSRFWVSAQDPAS
;
A
#
# COMPACT_ATOMS: atom_id res chain seq x y z
N MET A 1 13.32 13.95 5.43
CA MET A 1 12.11 13.51 6.13
C MET A 1 12.08 11.98 6.12
N GLN A 2 11.83 11.37 7.27
CA GLN A 2 11.62 9.92 7.39
C GLN A 2 10.12 9.62 7.35
N LEU A 3 9.71 8.74 6.43
CA LEU A 3 8.31 8.37 6.23
C LEU A 3 8.01 7.01 6.89
N TRP A 4 7.07 7.01 7.82
CA TRP A 4 6.55 5.83 8.50
C TRP A 4 5.23 5.42 7.85
N ILE A 5 5.12 4.18 7.39
CA ILE A 5 3.92 3.65 6.74
C ILE A 5 3.35 2.54 7.61
N ALA A 6 2.21 2.81 8.23
CA ALA A 6 1.50 1.86 9.07
C ALA A 6 0.46 1.08 8.27
N GLU A 7 0.17 -0.14 8.69
CA GLU A 7 -0.84 -1.00 8.06
C GLU A 7 -2.26 -0.44 8.22
N LYS A 8 -2.53 0.17 9.37
CA LYS A 8 -3.87 0.66 9.72
C LYS A 8 -3.80 1.95 10.57
N PRO A 9 -4.88 2.74 10.61
CA PRO A 9 -4.91 4.01 11.35
C PRO A 9 -4.61 3.88 12.84
N SER A 10 -4.98 2.77 13.49
CA SER A 10 -4.73 2.55 14.92
C SER A 10 -3.23 2.46 15.22
N VAL A 11 -2.47 1.74 14.40
CA VAL A 11 -1.01 1.64 14.52
C VAL A 11 -0.36 3.00 14.28
N ALA A 12 -0.80 3.71 13.25
CA ALA A 12 -0.31 5.07 12.98
C ALA A 12 -0.56 6.01 14.17
N LYS A 13 -1.73 5.91 14.81
CA LYS A 13 -2.05 6.71 15.99
C LYS A 13 -1.12 6.40 17.16
N ALA A 14 -0.82 5.14 17.43
CA ALA A 14 0.11 4.72 18.48
C ALA A 14 1.52 5.27 18.20
N ILE A 15 2.04 5.10 16.99
CA ILE A 15 3.35 5.63 16.59
C ILE A 15 3.38 7.16 16.73
N CYS A 16 2.33 7.85 16.31
CA CYS A 16 2.23 9.31 16.44
C CYS A 16 2.19 9.78 17.90
N ALA A 17 1.61 9.00 18.80
CA ALA A 17 1.58 9.33 20.23
C ALA A 17 3.01 9.35 20.82
N GLU A 18 3.85 8.39 20.44
CA GLU A 18 5.24 8.31 20.87
C GLU A 18 6.13 9.39 20.21
N LEU A 19 5.99 9.58 18.90
CA LEU A 19 6.79 10.55 18.16
C LEU A 19 6.40 12.02 18.44
N GLY A 20 5.19 12.26 18.91
CA GLY A 20 4.65 13.59 19.16
C GLY A 20 4.22 14.32 17.88
N ILE A 21 2.92 14.51 17.71
CA ILE A 21 2.32 15.17 16.54
C ILE A 21 2.63 16.66 16.55
N VAL A 22 3.13 17.18 15.43
CA VAL A 22 3.33 18.61 15.18
C VAL A 22 2.16 19.16 14.34
N LYS A 23 1.77 18.42 13.29
CA LYS A 23 0.70 18.84 12.39
C LYS A 23 -0.07 17.63 11.85
N LYS A 24 -1.38 17.80 11.73
CA LYS A 24 -2.25 16.79 11.10
C LYS A 24 -2.55 17.17 9.66
N GLY A 25 -2.39 16.22 8.75
CA GLY A 25 -2.73 16.35 7.34
C GLY A 25 -3.84 15.37 6.92
N ALA A 26 -4.26 15.49 5.68
CA ALA A 26 -5.23 14.55 5.09
C ALA A 26 -4.51 13.22 4.74
N GLY A 27 -4.71 12.20 5.58
CA GLY A 27 -4.11 10.87 5.39
C GLY A 27 -2.68 10.73 5.93
N PHE A 28 -2.18 11.71 6.70
CA PHE A 28 -0.86 11.65 7.34
C PHE A 28 -0.77 12.58 8.54
N ASN A 29 0.24 12.41 9.37
CA ASN A 29 0.61 13.32 10.45
C ASN A 29 2.11 13.62 10.39
N GLU A 30 2.45 14.90 10.50
CA GLU A 30 3.83 15.31 10.71
C GLU A 30 4.14 15.21 12.21
N CYS A 31 5.24 14.56 12.54
CA CYS A 31 5.71 14.33 13.90
C CYS A 31 7.05 15.00 14.15
N LYS A 32 7.47 15.09 15.41
CA LYS A 32 8.77 15.66 15.79
C LYS A 32 9.93 14.90 15.12
N GLY A 33 11.08 15.56 15.03
CA GLY A 33 12.30 14.96 14.49
C GLY A 33 12.31 14.73 12.99
N GLY A 34 11.47 15.42 12.22
CA GLY A 34 11.38 15.26 10.77
C GLY A 34 10.70 13.95 10.34
N ASN A 35 9.90 13.36 11.22
CA ASN A 35 9.12 12.16 10.96
C ASN A 35 7.75 12.51 10.40
N THR A 36 7.28 11.75 9.44
CA THR A 36 5.91 11.81 8.92
C THR A 36 5.31 10.42 8.95
N VAL A 37 4.13 10.28 9.52
CA VAL A 37 3.43 9.01 9.65
C VAL A 37 2.21 9.01 8.75
N THR A 38 2.11 8.02 7.89
CA THR A 38 0.92 7.73 7.07
C THR A 38 0.46 6.30 7.33
N TRP A 39 -0.68 5.93 6.78
CA TRP A 39 -1.28 4.62 7.01
C TRP A 39 -2.03 4.10 5.80
N CYS A 40 -2.18 2.79 5.77
CA CYS A 40 -3.12 2.10 4.91
C CYS A 40 -4.40 1.78 5.71
N PHE A 41 -5.41 1.25 5.06
CA PHE A 41 -6.60 0.68 5.68
C PHE A 41 -6.92 -0.66 5.01
N GLY A 42 -5.99 -1.58 5.17
CA GLY A 42 -5.93 -2.83 4.43
C GLY A 42 -5.22 -2.66 3.08
N HIS A 43 -5.28 -3.66 2.23
CA HIS A 43 -4.69 -3.59 0.89
C HIS A 43 -5.32 -2.48 0.05
N LEU A 44 -4.52 -1.52 -0.36
CA LEU A 44 -4.93 -0.42 -1.25
C LEU A 44 -4.84 -0.82 -2.73
N LEU A 45 -4.08 -1.85 -3.02
CA LEU A 45 -3.91 -2.44 -4.33
C LEU A 45 -4.59 -3.81 -4.40
N GLU A 46 -4.89 -4.25 -5.60
CA GLU A 46 -5.43 -5.58 -5.89
C GLU A 46 -4.75 -6.15 -7.13
N GLN A 47 -4.64 -7.45 -7.21
CA GLN A 47 -4.12 -8.08 -8.42
C GLN A 47 -5.11 -7.88 -9.57
N ALA A 48 -4.59 -7.63 -10.77
CA ALA A 48 -5.40 -7.56 -11.97
C ALA A 48 -6.11 -8.90 -12.20
N GLY A 49 -7.36 -8.83 -12.63
CA GLY A 49 -8.12 -10.03 -12.96
C GLY A 49 -7.57 -10.76 -14.19
N PRO A 50 -8.01 -12.00 -14.43
CA PRO A 50 -7.55 -12.81 -15.55
C PRO A 50 -7.64 -12.14 -16.92
N ASP A 51 -8.64 -11.28 -17.10
CA ASP A 51 -8.87 -10.54 -18.35
C ASP A 51 -7.68 -9.63 -18.74
N ALA A 52 -6.87 -9.20 -17.78
CA ALA A 52 -5.69 -8.39 -18.03
C ALA A 52 -4.53 -9.18 -18.67
N TYR A 53 -4.61 -10.51 -18.67
CA TYR A 53 -3.57 -11.43 -19.12
C TYR A 53 -4.01 -12.28 -20.32
N THR A 54 -5.26 -12.14 -20.75
CA THR A 54 -5.78 -12.82 -21.93
C THR A 54 -5.58 -11.95 -23.19
N PRO A 55 -5.49 -12.55 -24.41
CA PRO A 55 -5.35 -11.81 -25.65
C PRO A 55 -6.45 -10.78 -25.86
N ASP A 56 -6.16 -9.72 -26.63
CA ASP A 56 -7.11 -8.63 -26.88
C ASP A 56 -8.22 -9.02 -27.87
N ASP A 57 -8.02 -10.10 -28.65
CA ASP A 57 -8.99 -10.64 -29.60
C ASP A 57 -10.12 -11.46 -28.94
N VAL A 58 -10.05 -11.67 -27.62
CA VAL A 58 -11.09 -12.41 -26.89
C VAL A 58 -12.39 -11.62 -26.88
N PRO A 59 -13.53 -12.25 -27.27
CA PRO A 59 -14.83 -11.60 -27.23
C PRO A 59 -15.19 -11.12 -25.81
N VAL A 60 -15.84 -9.97 -25.74
CA VAL A 60 -16.30 -9.40 -24.47
C VAL A 60 -17.80 -9.63 -24.26
N THR A 61 -18.20 -9.80 -23.02
CA THR A 61 -19.60 -9.88 -22.62
C THR A 61 -20.24 -8.49 -22.67
N LYS A 62 -21.59 -8.42 -22.65
CA LYS A 62 -22.34 -7.14 -22.55
C LYS A 62 -21.93 -6.28 -21.33
N LYS A 63 -21.33 -6.89 -20.30
CA LYS A 63 -20.85 -6.21 -19.10
C LYS A 63 -19.36 -5.81 -19.17
N GLY A 64 -18.71 -6.04 -20.32
CA GLY A 64 -17.32 -5.64 -20.58
C GLY A 64 -16.26 -6.63 -20.11
N GLY A 65 -16.61 -7.76 -19.47
CA GLY A 65 -15.66 -8.82 -19.13
C GLY A 65 -15.35 -9.73 -20.30
N LYS A 66 -14.13 -10.21 -20.43
CA LYS A 66 -13.72 -11.16 -21.49
C LYS A 66 -14.37 -12.51 -21.29
N ILE A 67 -14.75 -13.18 -22.39
CA ILE A 67 -15.25 -14.55 -22.37
C ILE A 67 -14.05 -15.49 -22.28
N TRP A 68 -13.97 -16.29 -21.21
CA TRP A 68 -12.86 -17.22 -21.02
C TRP A 68 -13.00 -18.40 -22.00
N ARG A 69 -11.93 -18.66 -22.74
CA ARG A 69 -11.83 -19.78 -23.67
C ARG A 69 -10.86 -20.83 -23.09
N MET A 70 -11.16 -22.11 -23.30
CA MET A 70 -10.30 -23.21 -22.82
C MET A 70 -8.85 -23.09 -23.34
N GLN A 71 -8.66 -22.57 -24.57
CA GLN A 71 -7.35 -22.36 -25.15
C GLN A 71 -6.50 -21.28 -24.44
N ASP A 72 -7.14 -20.38 -23.69
CA ASP A 72 -6.46 -19.31 -22.93
C ASP A 72 -6.12 -19.76 -21.51
N LEU A 73 -6.52 -20.96 -21.11
CA LEU A 73 -6.27 -21.55 -19.79
C LEU A 73 -5.23 -22.67 -19.86
N PRO A 74 -4.42 -22.87 -18.81
CA PRO A 74 -4.28 -22.04 -17.62
C PRO A 74 -3.54 -20.71 -17.90
N ILE A 75 -3.87 -19.67 -17.10
CA ILE A 75 -3.26 -18.35 -17.24
C ILE A 75 -2.05 -18.24 -16.30
N PHE A 76 -0.86 -18.15 -16.87
CA PHE A 76 0.40 -17.98 -16.13
C PHE A 76 1.09 -16.69 -16.59
N PRO A 77 0.74 -15.54 -16.00
CA PRO A 77 1.40 -14.29 -16.38
C PRO A 77 2.87 -14.30 -15.94
N SER A 78 3.75 -13.85 -16.83
CA SER A 78 5.17 -13.65 -16.51
C SER A 78 5.39 -12.53 -15.50
N VAL A 79 4.48 -11.56 -15.47
CA VAL A 79 4.47 -10.43 -14.52
C VAL A 79 3.07 -10.22 -14.01
N TRP A 80 2.90 -10.25 -12.69
CA TRP A 80 1.64 -9.94 -12.04
C TRP A 80 1.42 -8.43 -11.99
N LYS A 81 0.26 -7.97 -12.47
CA LYS A 81 -0.10 -6.55 -12.48
C LYS A 81 -0.90 -6.21 -11.23
N LEU A 82 -0.57 -5.10 -10.61
CA LEU A 82 -1.32 -4.52 -9.49
C LEU A 82 -2.16 -3.34 -9.99
N ASN A 83 -3.41 -3.29 -9.60
CA ASN A 83 -4.35 -2.21 -9.86
C ASN A 83 -4.72 -1.50 -8.57
N VAL A 84 -5.00 -0.22 -8.67
CA VAL A 84 -5.57 0.54 -7.56
C VAL A 84 -7.04 0.16 -7.39
N LYS A 85 -7.43 -0.20 -6.17
CA LYS A 85 -8.85 -0.46 -5.87
C LYS A 85 -9.71 0.75 -6.24
N PRO A 86 -10.92 0.55 -6.79
CA PRO A 86 -11.74 1.64 -7.36
C PRO A 86 -12.33 2.60 -6.32
N ASP A 87 -12.15 2.34 -5.03
CA ASP A 87 -12.64 3.18 -3.93
C ASP A 87 -12.00 4.57 -3.93
N LYS A 88 -12.81 5.61 -3.70
CA LYS A 88 -12.36 7.01 -3.68
C LYS A 88 -11.39 7.30 -2.53
N GLY A 89 -11.62 6.71 -1.36
CA GLY A 89 -10.75 6.85 -0.19
C GLY A 89 -9.39 6.22 -0.43
N VAL A 90 -9.36 5.02 -1.04
CA VAL A 90 -8.12 4.34 -1.45
C VAL A 90 -7.31 5.20 -2.42
N LYS A 91 -7.95 5.75 -3.44
CA LYS A 91 -7.28 6.61 -4.43
C LYS A 91 -6.71 7.88 -3.79
N ALA A 92 -7.45 8.50 -2.87
CA ALA A 92 -6.97 9.68 -2.15
C ALA A 92 -5.76 9.34 -1.27
N GLN A 93 -5.83 8.25 -0.50
CA GLN A 93 -4.75 7.80 0.36
C GLN A 93 -3.49 7.43 -0.43
N LEU A 94 -3.64 6.73 -1.54
CA LEU A 94 -2.50 6.40 -2.42
C LEU A 94 -1.84 7.64 -3.02
N ARG A 95 -2.61 8.68 -3.37
CA ARG A 95 -2.05 9.97 -3.82
C ARG A 95 -1.22 10.63 -2.72
N THR A 96 -1.74 10.63 -1.49
CA THR A 96 -1.01 11.13 -0.31
C THR A 96 0.28 10.35 -0.10
N ILE A 97 0.23 9.03 -0.10
CA ILE A 97 1.42 8.17 0.06
C ILE A 97 2.43 8.45 -1.07
N LYS A 98 2.00 8.54 -2.33
CA LYS A 98 2.86 8.86 -3.47
C LYS A 98 3.60 10.19 -3.27
N LEU A 99 2.88 11.22 -2.83
CA LEU A 99 3.48 12.53 -2.57
C LEU A 99 4.52 12.44 -1.46
N LEU A 100 4.18 11.79 -0.35
CA LEU A 100 5.09 11.62 0.78
C LEU A 100 6.32 10.77 0.41
N LEU A 101 6.14 9.72 -0.39
CA LEU A 101 7.25 8.94 -0.93
C LEU A 101 8.22 9.78 -1.76
N SER A 102 7.73 10.74 -2.54
CA SER A 102 8.62 11.63 -3.31
C SER A 102 9.49 12.52 -2.42
N GLN A 103 8.97 12.95 -1.26
CA GLN A 103 9.62 13.86 -0.32
C GLN A 103 10.49 13.14 0.73
N ALA A 104 10.27 11.85 0.96
CA ALA A 104 11.00 11.08 1.96
C ALA A 104 12.46 10.84 1.57
N ASP A 105 13.35 10.82 2.54
CA ASP A 105 14.75 10.37 2.38
C ASP A 105 14.88 8.87 2.69
N SER A 106 14.11 8.41 3.66
CA SER A 106 14.04 7.00 4.08
C SER A 106 12.62 6.62 4.48
N ILE A 107 12.35 5.33 4.49
CA ILE A 107 11.03 4.75 4.79
C ILE A 107 11.15 3.78 5.95
N VAL A 108 10.15 3.80 6.83
CA VAL A 108 9.97 2.81 7.88
C VAL A 108 8.66 2.05 7.61
N ASN A 109 8.79 0.76 7.33
CA ASN A 109 7.64 -0.14 7.19
C ASN A 109 7.17 -0.57 8.58
N CYS A 110 5.96 -0.17 8.95
CA CYS A 110 5.30 -0.46 10.22
C CYS A 110 4.06 -1.34 10.02
N GLY A 111 4.08 -2.22 9.03
CA GLY A 111 3.07 -3.27 8.91
C GLY A 111 3.16 -4.26 10.07
N ASP A 112 2.10 -5.02 10.33
CA ASP A 112 2.12 -6.04 11.37
C ASP A 112 3.27 -7.06 11.15
N PRO A 113 3.80 -7.68 12.20
CA PRO A 113 4.98 -8.57 12.10
C PRO A 113 4.62 -9.95 11.54
N ASP A 114 3.85 -9.98 10.47
CA ASP A 114 3.47 -11.16 9.71
C ASP A 114 3.71 -10.95 8.21
N ARG A 115 3.47 -11.98 7.42
CA ARG A 115 3.66 -11.93 5.97
C ARG A 115 2.71 -10.92 5.31
N GLU A 116 1.48 -10.85 5.76
CA GLU A 116 0.44 -9.94 5.21
C GLU A 116 0.82 -8.46 5.44
N GLY A 117 1.20 -8.11 6.67
CA GLY A 117 1.58 -6.75 7.01
C GLY A 117 2.85 -6.29 6.29
N GLN A 118 3.81 -7.19 6.08
CA GLN A 118 4.98 -6.93 5.26
C GLN A 118 4.58 -6.66 3.81
N LEU A 119 3.82 -7.56 3.21
CA LEU A 119 3.41 -7.51 1.82
C LEU A 119 2.62 -6.24 1.49
N LEU A 120 1.74 -5.83 2.37
CA LEU A 120 0.86 -4.67 2.19
C LEU A 120 1.64 -3.38 1.90
N VAL A 121 2.72 -3.14 2.64
CA VAL A 121 3.57 -1.96 2.43
C VAL A 121 4.51 -2.17 1.25
N ASP A 122 5.08 -3.36 1.11
CA ASP A 122 6.01 -3.68 0.02
C ASP A 122 5.33 -3.57 -1.36
N GLU A 123 4.07 -3.99 -1.50
CA GLU A 123 3.27 -3.80 -2.73
C GLU A 123 3.19 -2.32 -3.15
N ILE A 124 3.00 -1.42 -2.18
CA ILE A 124 2.93 0.02 -2.47
C ILE A 124 4.28 0.56 -2.92
N LEU A 125 5.36 0.15 -2.25
CA LEU A 125 6.71 0.56 -2.60
C LEU A 125 7.10 0.06 -3.99
N GLU A 126 6.76 -1.17 -4.32
CA GLU A 126 6.97 -1.76 -5.64
C GLU A 126 6.13 -1.07 -6.72
N PHE A 127 4.85 -0.85 -6.45
CA PHE A 127 3.93 -0.15 -7.36
C PHE A 127 4.44 1.23 -7.77
N TYR A 128 5.01 1.97 -6.82
CA TYR A 128 5.62 3.28 -7.09
C TYR A 128 7.12 3.19 -7.44
N LYS A 129 7.68 1.98 -7.60
CA LYS A 129 9.09 1.75 -7.92
C LYS A 129 10.04 2.51 -6.98
N CYS A 130 9.70 2.51 -5.69
CA CYS A 130 10.48 3.20 -4.69
C CYS A 130 11.80 2.48 -4.45
N ARG A 131 12.93 3.22 -4.56
CA ARG A 131 14.29 2.68 -4.33
C ARG A 131 14.98 3.28 -3.11
N LYS A 132 14.22 3.97 -2.27
CA LYS A 132 14.76 4.61 -1.06
C LYS A 132 15.06 3.55 0.01
N PRO A 133 15.98 3.83 0.93
CA PRO A 133 16.25 2.91 2.05
C PRO A 133 14.96 2.63 2.84
N VAL A 134 14.71 1.35 3.10
CA VAL A 134 13.55 0.89 3.87
C VAL A 134 14.04 0.16 5.10
N SER A 135 13.61 0.61 6.26
CA SER A 135 13.79 -0.06 7.55
C SER A 135 12.48 -0.70 7.98
N ARG A 136 12.56 -1.71 8.82
CA ARG A 136 11.40 -2.38 9.40
C ARG A 136 11.25 -2.03 10.87
N PHE A 137 10.08 -1.59 11.27
CA PHE A 137 9.70 -1.41 12.67
C PHE A 137 8.74 -2.54 13.08
N TRP A 138 9.14 -3.32 14.07
CA TRP A 138 8.37 -4.45 14.58
C TRP A 138 7.51 -4.02 15.76
N VAL A 139 6.19 -4.07 15.60
CA VAL A 139 5.23 -3.81 16.67
C VAL A 139 4.53 -5.13 16.96
N SER A 140 4.90 -5.79 18.03
CA SER A 140 4.33 -7.08 18.44
C SER A 140 3.12 -6.93 19.36
N ALA A 141 3.01 -5.83 20.11
CA ALA A 141 1.90 -5.51 20.98
C ALA A 141 1.61 -4.01 20.97
N GLN A 142 0.38 -3.64 21.26
CA GLN A 142 -0.10 -2.25 21.26
C GLN A 142 -0.73 -1.87 22.62
N ASP A 143 -0.40 -2.61 23.67
CA ASP A 143 -0.83 -2.30 25.02
C ASP A 143 0.10 -1.28 25.69
N PRO A 144 -0.38 -0.53 26.68
CA PRO A 144 0.43 0.51 27.35
C PRO A 144 1.67 0.00 28.09
N ALA A 145 1.82 -1.31 28.24
CA ALA A 145 2.92 -1.96 28.95
C ALA A 145 4.00 -2.54 28.01
N SER A 146 3.85 -2.38 26.69
CA SER A 146 4.74 -2.97 25.67
C SER A 146 5.78 -1.98 25.19
#